data_16d1530d4569dbda5f2a9e36e5a6ac9d
#
_entry.id   16d1530d4569dbda5f2a9e36e5a6ac9d
#
_cell.length_a   1.000
_cell.length_b   1.000
_cell.length_c   1.000
_cell.angle_alpha   90.00
_cell.angle_beta   90.00
_cell.angle_gamma   90.00
#
_symmetry.space_group_name_H-M   'P 1'
#
loop_
_entity.id
_entity.type
_entity.pdbx_description
1 polymer ?
#
loop_
_entity_poly.entity_id
_entity_poly.type
_entity_poly.pdbx_seq_one_letter_code
_entity_poly.pdbx_strand_id
1 'polypeptide(L)'
;MSEFATLARPYANALFNVSKEKSLDFSVPLKSMLEIVSNKDFEACLSNPSISNKLLNQFLTEAVDEKNSEFVNFVEILTKNSRLPVLNEICDQYATLMNSLNGTLKIKIITAFKLADEQIESLLKKLEAKHKTKFQPEIIIDEALLGGVRIVI
;
A
#
# COMPACT_ATOMS: atom_id res chain seq x y z
N MET A 1 3.30 17.00 -3.48
CA MET A 1 3.60 15.58 -3.78
C MET A 1 5.09 15.36 -3.83
N SER A 2 5.54 14.26 -3.28
CA SER A 2 6.94 13.87 -3.45
C SER A 2 7.21 13.45 -4.90
N GLU A 3 8.45 13.51 -5.32
CA GLU A 3 8.87 13.01 -6.63
C GLU A 3 8.53 11.52 -6.79
N PHE A 4 8.72 10.73 -5.74
CA PHE A 4 8.38 9.30 -5.72
C PHE A 4 6.89 9.05 -5.92
N ALA A 5 6.02 9.88 -5.37
CA ALA A 5 4.57 9.75 -5.58
C ALA A 5 4.20 9.93 -7.06
N THR A 6 4.83 10.87 -7.73
CA THR A 6 4.63 11.12 -9.16
C THR A 6 5.14 9.95 -10.02
N LEU A 7 6.31 9.41 -9.70
CA LEU A 7 6.89 8.25 -10.40
C LEU A 7 6.09 6.95 -10.15
N ALA A 8 5.53 6.80 -8.96
CA ALA A 8 4.76 5.60 -8.57
C ALA A 8 3.38 5.53 -9.22
N ARG A 9 2.76 6.68 -9.49
CA ARG A 9 1.37 6.76 -9.94
C ARG A 9 1.03 5.90 -11.16
N PRO A 10 1.78 5.94 -12.27
CA PRO A 10 1.45 5.12 -13.43
C PRO A 10 1.49 3.61 -13.15
N TYR A 11 2.40 3.17 -12.28
CA TYR A 11 2.51 1.76 -11.90
C TYR A 11 1.35 1.32 -11.01
N ALA A 12 0.99 2.12 -10.02
CA ALA A 12 -0.14 1.83 -9.15
C ALA A 12 -1.46 1.80 -9.93
N ASN A 13 -1.67 2.74 -10.84
CA ASN A 13 -2.85 2.79 -11.70
C ASN A 13 -2.92 1.60 -12.65
N ALA A 14 -1.81 1.22 -13.27
CA ALA A 14 -1.75 0.07 -14.17
C ALA A 14 -2.11 -1.22 -13.45
N LEU A 15 -1.53 -1.46 -12.27
CA LEU A 15 -1.82 -2.64 -11.47
C LEU A 15 -3.27 -2.65 -10.97
N PHE A 16 -3.78 -1.50 -10.55
CA PHE A 16 -5.18 -1.34 -10.15
C PHE A 16 -6.16 -1.65 -11.28
N ASN A 17 -5.89 -1.17 -12.49
CA ASN A 17 -6.73 -1.46 -13.65
C ASN A 17 -6.79 -2.96 -13.95
N VAL A 18 -5.66 -3.65 -13.88
CA VAL A 18 -5.62 -5.12 -14.04
C VAL A 18 -6.42 -5.82 -12.94
N SER A 19 -6.27 -5.38 -11.69
CA SER A 19 -7.03 -5.90 -10.55
C SER A 19 -8.53 -5.74 -10.75
N LYS A 20 -8.95 -4.59 -11.23
CA LYS A 20 -10.35 -4.27 -11.51
C LYS A 20 -10.93 -5.11 -12.65
N GLU A 21 -10.21 -5.23 -13.77
CA GLU A 21 -10.66 -5.99 -14.94
C GLU A 21 -10.77 -7.49 -14.66
N LYS A 22 -9.81 -8.04 -13.94
CA LYS A 22 -9.68 -9.49 -13.69
C LYS A 22 -10.19 -9.93 -12.33
N SER A 23 -10.74 -9.01 -11.54
CA SER A 23 -11.20 -9.27 -10.16
C SER A 23 -10.11 -9.91 -9.28
N LEU A 24 -8.90 -9.38 -9.38
CA LEU A 24 -7.73 -9.81 -8.63
C LEU A 24 -7.35 -8.78 -7.56
N ASP A 25 -6.70 -9.24 -6.49
CA ASP A 25 -6.15 -8.39 -5.44
C ASP A 25 -4.67 -8.74 -5.22
N PHE A 26 -3.79 -7.80 -5.51
CA PHE A 26 -2.35 -7.95 -5.38
C PHE A 26 -1.80 -7.33 -4.09
N SER A 27 -2.65 -7.01 -3.11
CA SER A 27 -2.23 -6.40 -1.85
C SER A 27 -1.23 -7.28 -1.07
N VAL A 28 -1.49 -8.58 -1.01
CA VAL A 28 -0.62 -9.54 -0.31
C VAL A 28 0.74 -9.68 -0.99
N PRO A 29 0.82 -10.00 -2.30
CA PRO A 29 2.11 -10.12 -2.96
C PRO A 29 2.89 -8.80 -3.01
N LEU A 30 2.23 -7.65 -3.13
CA LEU A 30 2.89 -6.34 -3.05
C LEU A 30 3.53 -6.11 -1.68
N LYS A 31 2.83 -6.45 -0.61
CA LYS A 31 3.35 -6.34 0.75
C LYS A 31 4.57 -7.23 0.96
N SER A 32 4.50 -8.49 0.54
CA SER A 32 5.61 -9.43 0.60
C SER A 32 6.83 -8.93 -0.18
N MET A 33 6.60 -8.41 -1.37
CA MET A 33 7.65 -7.82 -2.20
C MET A 33 8.28 -6.59 -1.52
N LEU A 34 7.47 -5.74 -0.91
CA LEU A 34 7.97 -4.56 -0.19
C LEU A 34 8.86 -4.94 0.99
N GLU A 35 8.51 -5.96 1.74
CA GLU A 35 9.34 -6.48 2.84
C GLU A 35 10.71 -6.96 2.35
N ILE A 36 10.74 -7.65 1.21
CA ILE A 36 12.00 -8.13 0.60
C ILE A 36 12.85 -6.94 0.12
N VAL A 37 12.26 -6.02 -0.62
CA VAL A 37 12.96 -4.86 -1.20
C VAL A 37 13.47 -3.90 -0.12
N SER A 38 12.78 -3.82 1.02
CA SER A 38 13.17 -2.99 2.16
C SER A 38 14.30 -3.59 2.99
N ASN A 39 14.69 -4.82 2.73
CA ASN A 39 15.82 -5.46 3.41
C ASN A 39 17.14 -4.84 2.96
N LYS A 40 18.04 -4.54 3.91
CA LYS A 40 19.34 -3.91 3.62
C LYS A 40 20.23 -4.76 2.72
N ASP A 41 20.20 -6.06 2.86
CA ASP A 41 20.98 -6.97 2.02
C ASP A 41 20.50 -6.96 0.57
N PHE A 42 19.20 -6.85 0.37
CA PHE A 42 18.62 -6.69 -0.96
C PHE A 42 18.95 -5.33 -1.58
N GLU A 43 18.91 -4.27 -0.79
CA GLU A 43 19.31 -2.92 -1.23
C GLU A 43 20.75 -2.90 -1.73
N ALA A 44 21.64 -3.62 -1.05
CA ALA A 44 23.03 -3.79 -1.52
C ALA A 44 23.09 -4.54 -2.86
N CYS A 45 22.21 -5.51 -3.08
CA CYS A 45 22.10 -6.22 -4.38
C CYS A 45 21.66 -5.27 -5.51
N LEU A 46 20.74 -4.36 -5.24
CA LEU A 46 20.29 -3.37 -6.23
C LEU A 46 21.42 -2.45 -6.71
N SER A 47 22.35 -2.14 -5.83
CA SER A 47 23.50 -1.27 -6.11
C SER A 47 24.65 -2.00 -6.83
N ASN A 48 24.56 -3.32 -6.95
CA ASN A 48 25.62 -4.14 -7.55
C ASN A 48 25.40 -4.29 -9.07
N PRO A 49 26.26 -3.69 -9.93
CA PRO A 49 26.08 -3.77 -11.38
C PRO A 49 26.31 -5.18 -11.95
N SER A 50 26.90 -6.09 -11.18
CA SER A 50 27.09 -7.50 -11.59
C SER A 50 25.81 -8.32 -11.56
N ILE A 51 24.77 -7.84 -10.87
CA ILE A 51 23.47 -8.51 -10.78
C ILE A 51 22.57 -8.00 -11.91
N SER A 52 22.18 -8.91 -12.81
CA SER A 52 21.30 -8.56 -13.93
C SER A 52 19.85 -8.33 -13.49
N ASN A 53 19.12 -7.53 -14.25
CA ASN A 53 17.67 -7.35 -14.04
C ASN A 53 16.90 -8.68 -14.13
N LYS A 54 17.33 -9.57 -15.00
CA LYS A 54 16.73 -10.90 -15.14
C LYS A 54 16.86 -11.72 -13.85
N LEU A 55 18.04 -11.68 -13.22
CA LEU A 55 18.29 -12.38 -11.96
C LEU A 55 17.46 -11.79 -10.81
N LEU A 56 17.39 -10.45 -10.72
CA LEU A 56 16.56 -9.75 -9.74
C LEU A 56 15.08 -10.09 -9.91
N ASN A 57 14.59 -10.08 -11.13
CA ASN A 57 13.21 -10.42 -11.45
C ASN A 57 12.87 -11.86 -11.06
N GLN A 58 13.71 -12.80 -11.42
CA GLN A 58 13.55 -14.20 -11.06
C GLN A 58 13.54 -14.39 -9.54
N PHE A 59 14.48 -13.79 -8.85
CA PHE A 59 14.56 -13.86 -7.38
C PHE A 59 13.30 -13.30 -6.72
N LEU A 60 12.85 -12.12 -7.11
CA LEU A 60 11.65 -11.50 -6.54
C LEU A 60 10.40 -12.33 -6.81
N THR A 61 10.23 -12.83 -8.01
CA THR A 61 9.08 -13.65 -8.39
C THR A 61 9.02 -14.94 -7.58
N GLU A 62 10.15 -15.60 -7.41
CA GLU A 62 10.25 -16.83 -6.60
C GLU A 62 10.05 -16.56 -5.10
N ALA A 63 10.63 -15.48 -4.59
CA ALA A 63 10.54 -15.13 -3.17
C ALA A 63 9.14 -14.70 -2.73
N VAL A 64 8.40 -14.04 -3.61
CA VAL A 64 7.01 -13.62 -3.35
C VAL A 64 6.04 -14.80 -3.51
N ASP A 65 6.43 -15.85 -4.22
CA ASP A 65 5.60 -17.03 -4.52
C ASP A 65 4.27 -16.69 -5.22
N GLU A 66 4.28 -15.62 -6.02
CA GLU A 66 3.12 -15.24 -6.82
C GLU A 66 3.31 -15.70 -8.27
N LYS A 67 2.41 -16.57 -8.71
CA LYS A 67 2.48 -17.18 -10.05
C LYS A 67 1.61 -16.50 -11.08
N ASN A 68 0.85 -15.48 -10.67
CA ASN A 68 -0.01 -14.76 -11.59
C ASN A 68 0.85 -14.03 -12.64
N SER A 69 0.58 -14.26 -13.93
CA SER A 69 1.36 -13.70 -15.03
C SER A 69 1.35 -12.17 -15.06
N GLU A 70 0.25 -11.56 -14.65
CA GLU A 70 0.13 -10.10 -14.58
C GLU A 70 1.05 -9.49 -13.52
N PHE A 71 1.14 -10.14 -12.37
CA PHE A 71 2.06 -9.72 -11.32
C PHE A 71 3.51 -9.93 -11.71
N VAL A 72 3.83 -11.05 -12.33
CA VAL A 72 5.17 -11.34 -12.86
C VAL A 72 5.60 -10.28 -13.86
N ASN A 73 4.73 -9.91 -14.79
CA ASN A 73 4.97 -8.83 -15.75
C ASN A 73 5.16 -7.48 -15.07
N PHE A 74 4.40 -7.20 -14.04
CA PHE A 74 4.55 -5.97 -13.24
C PHE A 74 5.92 -5.89 -12.58
N VAL A 75 6.39 -6.98 -11.96
CA VAL A 75 7.72 -7.06 -11.35
C VAL A 75 8.82 -6.84 -12.41
N GLU A 76 8.67 -7.45 -13.57
CA GLU A 76 9.61 -7.29 -14.69
C GLU A 76 9.71 -5.82 -15.14
N ILE A 77 8.58 -5.15 -15.30
CA ILE A 77 8.55 -3.73 -15.69
C ILE A 77 9.22 -2.84 -14.62
N LEU A 78 8.95 -3.07 -13.35
CA LEU A 78 9.58 -2.34 -12.26
C LEU A 78 11.10 -2.52 -12.26
N THR A 79 11.56 -3.75 -12.43
CA THR A 79 12.99 -4.07 -12.45
C THR A 79 13.67 -3.44 -13.65
N LYS A 80 13.08 -3.57 -14.83
CA LYS A 80 13.59 -3.01 -16.09
C LYS A 80 13.73 -1.48 -16.05
N ASN A 81 12.76 -0.82 -15.44
CA ASN A 81 12.73 0.64 -15.33
C ASN A 81 13.46 1.19 -14.11
N SER A 82 14.08 0.32 -13.30
CA SER A 82 14.76 0.70 -12.06
C SER A 82 13.84 1.45 -11.07
N ARG A 83 12.60 0.98 -10.93
CA ARG A 83 11.56 1.59 -10.09
C ARG A 83 11.32 0.86 -8.76
N LEU A 84 12.13 -0.14 -8.42
CA LEU A 84 12.03 -0.80 -7.12
C LEU A 84 12.14 0.16 -5.92
N PRO A 85 12.95 1.23 -5.95
CA PRO A 85 12.99 2.20 -4.85
C PRO A 85 11.67 2.95 -4.58
N VAL A 86 10.76 3.01 -5.55
CA VAL A 86 9.45 3.65 -5.36
C VAL A 86 8.33 2.67 -5.01
N LEU A 87 8.67 1.42 -4.74
CA LEU A 87 7.69 0.36 -4.46
C LEU A 87 6.81 0.68 -3.24
N ASN A 88 7.37 1.27 -2.20
CA ASN A 88 6.59 1.69 -1.02
C ASN A 88 5.45 2.62 -1.42
N GLU A 89 5.74 3.62 -2.22
CA GLU A 89 4.76 4.58 -2.71
C GLU A 89 3.73 3.92 -3.64
N ILE A 90 4.17 2.97 -4.47
CA ILE A 90 3.26 2.18 -5.33
C ILE A 90 2.28 1.39 -4.47
N CYS A 91 2.76 0.73 -3.42
CA CYS A 91 1.91 -0.02 -2.48
C CYS A 91 0.86 0.86 -1.82
N ASP A 92 1.25 2.05 -1.35
CA ASP A 92 0.33 2.99 -0.69
C ASP A 92 -0.74 3.50 -1.65
N GLN A 93 -0.37 3.86 -2.84
CA GLN A 93 -1.31 4.33 -3.87
C GLN A 93 -2.24 3.21 -4.34
N TYR A 94 -1.72 2.00 -4.54
CA TYR A 94 -2.52 0.84 -4.89
C TYR A 94 -3.55 0.50 -3.80
N ALA A 95 -3.14 0.50 -2.54
CA ALA A 95 -4.03 0.26 -1.41
C ALA A 95 -5.15 1.32 -1.34
N THR A 96 -4.83 2.58 -1.58
CA THR A 96 -5.81 3.67 -1.63
C THR A 96 -6.84 3.45 -2.76
N LEU A 97 -6.38 3.07 -3.94
CA LEU A 97 -7.26 2.77 -5.07
C LEU A 97 -8.16 1.56 -4.81
N MET A 98 -7.63 0.49 -4.23
CA MET A 98 -8.40 -0.70 -3.88
C MET A 98 -9.45 -0.41 -2.79
N ASN A 99 -9.10 0.37 -1.78
CA ASN A 99 -10.04 0.81 -0.76
C ASN A 99 -11.19 1.64 -1.36
N SER A 100 -10.87 2.52 -2.30
CA SER A 100 -11.86 3.30 -3.03
C SER A 100 -12.81 2.43 -3.85
N LEU A 101 -12.27 1.41 -4.53
CA LEU A 101 -13.06 0.45 -5.30
C LEU A 101 -14.03 -0.33 -4.41
N ASN A 102 -13.58 -0.74 -3.23
CA ASN A 102 -14.38 -1.48 -2.25
C ASN A 102 -15.34 -0.59 -1.45
N GLY A 103 -15.37 0.71 -1.75
CA GLY A 103 -16.18 1.68 -1.01
C GLY A 103 -15.65 1.94 0.40
N THR A 104 -14.39 1.63 0.65
CA THR A 104 -13.74 1.83 1.95
C THR A 104 -12.74 2.99 1.86
N LEU A 105 -12.93 3.99 2.71
CA LEU A 105 -12.02 5.14 2.82
C LEU A 105 -11.18 5.03 4.09
N LYS A 106 -9.92 5.42 4.01
CA LYS A 106 -9.07 5.55 5.20
C LYS A 106 -9.49 6.78 5.99
N ILE A 107 -9.60 6.64 7.30
CA ILE A 107 -9.92 7.71 8.21
C ILE A 107 -8.91 7.75 9.35
N LYS A 108 -8.40 8.93 9.67
CA LYS A 108 -7.51 9.14 10.81
C LYS A 108 -8.32 9.62 11.99
N ILE A 109 -8.24 8.88 13.10
CA ILE A 109 -8.84 9.24 14.38
C ILE A 109 -7.74 9.66 15.33
N ILE A 110 -7.64 10.96 15.59
CA ILE A 110 -6.63 11.53 16.48
C ILE A 110 -7.30 11.76 17.83
N THR A 111 -6.74 11.16 18.88
CA THR A 111 -7.28 11.20 20.23
C THR A 111 -6.18 11.48 21.24
N ALA A 112 -6.54 12.15 22.35
CA ALA A 112 -5.60 12.44 23.45
C ALA A 112 -5.23 11.20 24.27
N PHE A 113 -6.04 10.16 24.24
CA PHE A 113 -5.85 8.92 25.00
C PHE A 113 -6.36 7.72 24.22
N LYS A 114 -5.94 6.52 24.64
CA LYS A 114 -6.34 5.28 24.00
C LYS A 114 -7.85 5.06 24.15
N LEU A 115 -8.54 4.88 23.02
CA LEU A 115 -9.96 4.54 22.99
C LEU A 115 -10.15 3.01 23.14
N ALA A 116 -11.23 2.61 23.82
CA ALA A 116 -11.67 1.22 23.83
C ALA A 116 -12.20 0.80 22.45
N ASP A 117 -12.07 -0.48 22.11
CA ASP A 117 -12.51 -1.01 20.82
C ASP A 117 -14.00 -0.75 20.57
N GLU A 118 -14.83 -0.84 21.61
CA GLU A 118 -16.27 -0.54 21.55
C GLU A 118 -16.55 0.93 21.18
N GLN A 119 -15.75 1.85 21.70
CA GLN A 119 -15.86 3.29 21.38
C GLN A 119 -15.50 3.56 19.93
N ILE A 120 -14.48 2.89 19.41
CA ILE A 120 -14.05 2.99 18.02
C ILE A 120 -15.12 2.45 17.09
N GLU A 121 -15.68 1.28 17.38
CA GLU A 121 -16.77 0.68 16.60
C GLU A 121 -18.03 1.57 16.58
N SER A 122 -18.42 2.12 17.72
CA SER A 122 -19.56 3.04 17.83
C SER A 122 -19.34 4.30 16.99
N LEU A 123 -18.14 4.87 17.04
CA LEU A 123 -17.78 6.05 16.25
C LEU A 123 -17.80 5.74 14.75
N LEU A 124 -17.24 4.60 14.34
CA LEU A 124 -17.22 4.17 12.95
C LEU A 124 -18.63 3.93 12.42
N LYS A 125 -19.51 3.27 13.18
CA LYS A 125 -20.90 3.05 12.79
C LYS A 125 -21.64 4.36 12.53
N LYS A 126 -21.45 5.37 13.39
CA LYS A 126 -22.07 6.69 13.22
C LYS A 126 -21.56 7.40 11.98
N LEU A 127 -20.25 7.33 11.72
CA LEU A 127 -19.62 7.94 10.55
C LEU A 127 -20.05 7.24 9.25
N GLU A 128 -20.08 5.92 9.24
CA GLU A 128 -20.52 5.12 8.10
C GLU A 128 -22.00 5.37 7.75
N ALA A 129 -22.84 5.50 8.75
CA ALA A 129 -24.26 5.84 8.56
C ALA A 129 -24.43 7.26 7.97
N LYS A 130 -23.62 8.22 8.44
CA LYS A 130 -23.67 9.61 7.97
C LYS A 130 -23.16 9.78 6.54
N HIS A 131 -22.07 9.10 6.19
CA HIS A 131 -21.39 9.23 4.90
C HIS A 131 -21.74 8.13 3.90
N LYS A 132 -22.48 7.12 4.29
CA LYS A 132 -22.86 5.94 3.47
C LYS A 132 -21.66 5.25 2.84
N THR A 133 -20.53 5.20 3.55
CA THR A 133 -19.26 4.67 3.11
C THR A 133 -18.63 3.90 4.27
N LYS A 134 -17.96 2.80 3.99
CA LYS A 134 -17.16 2.09 4.98
C LYS A 134 -15.83 2.80 5.21
N PHE A 135 -15.38 2.86 6.46
CA PHE A 135 -14.12 3.47 6.85
C PHE A 135 -13.17 2.44 7.44
N GLN A 136 -11.89 2.60 7.09
CA GLN A 136 -10.79 1.89 7.73
C GLN A 136 -10.08 2.86 8.66
N PRO A 137 -10.16 2.65 9.99
CA PRO A 137 -9.60 3.59 10.96
C PRO A 137 -8.10 3.42 11.12
N GLU A 138 -7.40 4.54 11.19
CA GLU A 138 -6.04 4.65 11.69
C GLU A 138 -6.09 5.51 12.95
N ILE A 139 -5.69 4.94 14.08
CA ILE A 139 -5.77 5.63 15.37
C ILE A 139 -4.41 6.24 15.70
N ILE A 140 -4.41 7.54 15.92
CA ILE A 140 -3.23 8.30 16.32
C ILE A 140 -3.49 8.89 17.70
N ILE A 141 -2.58 8.62 18.64
CA ILE A 141 -2.63 9.20 19.96
C ILE A 141 -1.74 10.43 19.98
N ASP A 142 -2.36 11.60 20.22
CA ASP A 142 -1.68 12.88 20.35
C ASP A 142 -2.01 13.48 21.71
N GLU A 143 -1.08 13.40 22.64
CA GLU A 143 -1.24 13.93 23.99
C GLU A 143 -1.35 15.45 24.04
N ALA A 144 -0.96 16.15 22.98
CA ALA A 144 -1.12 17.60 22.86
C ALA A 144 -2.58 18.06 22.72
N LEU A 145 -3.51 17.14 22.38
CA LEU A 145 -4.92 17.43 22.38
C LEU A 145 -5.45 17.59 23.80
N LEU A 146 -6.15 18.70 24.06
CA LEU A 146 -6.73 19.00 25.38
C LEU A 146 -7.97 18.14 25.69
N GLY A 147 -8.39 17.29 24.79
CA GLY A 147 -9.54 16.40 24.90
C GLY A 147 -10.29 16.27 23.57
N GLY A 148 -11.24 15.37 23.54
CA GLY A 148 -12.03 15.11 22.36
C GLY A 148 -11.32 14.25 21.33
N VAL A 149 -11.95 14.11 20.15
CA VAL A 149 -11.47 13.29 19.05
C VAL A 149 -11.47 14.14 17.78
N ARG A 150 -10.35 14.14 17.09
CA ARG A 150 -10.23 14.80 15.79
C ARG A 150 -10.27 13.74 14.69
N ILE A 151 -11.12 13.95 13.71
CA ILE A 151 -11.31 13.01 12.59
C ILE A 151 -10.86 13.71 11.32
N VAL A 152 -10.00 13.03 10.56
CA VAL A 152 -9.53 13.46 9.24
C VAL A 152 -9.87 12.40 8.22
N ILE A 153 -10.66 12.75 7.25
CA ILE A 153 -11.11 11.89 6.15
C ILE A 153 -10.26 12.14 4.90
#